data_14aa7b09a4c5487ca2ce8a8c199bc180
#
_entry.id   14aa7b09a4c5487ca2ce8a8c199bc180
#
_cell.length_a   1.000
_cell.length_b   1.000
_cell.length_c   1.000
_cell.angle_alpha   90.00
_cell.angle_beta   90.00
_cell.angle_gamma   90.00
#
_symmetry.space_group_name_H-M   'P 1'
#
loop_
_entity.id
_entity.type
_entity.pdbx_description
1 polymer ?
#
loop_
_entity_poly.entity_id
_entity_poly.type
_entity_poly.pdbx_seq_one_letter_code
_entity_poly.pdbx_strand_id
1 'polypeptide(L)'
;EVAVSNGSNPVYPTIDITTTSNGGQTVNGEIYVPEDAEPFTYDDDGNLLTDGRWHYTWDAENRLTQMHTIAGVPLVAERRLEFEYDHQGRRISKKIFDQVSGGSQIGESRYAYDGWNLIAELDSAKNLKFRYLWGTDLSGSFQGAGGVGGLIAVVDHTASPAETHYVAYD
;
A
#
# COMPACT_ATOMS: atom_id res chain seq x y z
N GLU A 1 -16.17 15.53 20.22
CA GLU A 1 -14.73 15.37 20.42
C GLU A 1 -14.51 14.21 21.41
N VAL A 2 -13.75 13.20 21.04
CA VAL A 2 -13.38 12.08 21.90
C VAL A 2 -11.92 12.25 22.29
N ALA A 3 -11.66 12.44 23.59
CA ALA A 3 -10.30 12.48 24.11
C ALA A 3 -9.78 11.05 24.26
N VAL A 4 -8.65 10.75 23.62
CA VAL A 4 -7.97 9.47 23.72
C VAL A 4 -6.63 9.69 24.41
N SER A 5 -6.38 8.97 25.52
CA SER A 5 -5.07 8.98 26.18
C SER A 5 -4.19 7.94 25.53
N ASN A 6 -3.10 8.35 24.91
CA ASN A 6 -2.20 7.48 24.16
C ASN A 6 -0.83 7.22 24.85
N GLY A 7 -0.44 7.92 25.87
CA GLY A 7 0.77 7.65 26.67
C GLY A 7 1.99 7.19 25.85
N SER A 8 2.72 6.21 26.38
CA SER A 8 3.95 5.67 25.80
C SER A 8 3.76 4.43 24.90
N ASN A 9 2.53 4.17 24.47
CA ASN A 9 2.23 3.07 23.53
C ASN A 9 1.09 3.52 22.63
N PRO A 10 1.07 3.08 21.37
CA PRO A 10 -0.07 3.32 20.49
C PRO A 10 -1.33 2.63 21.04
N VAL A 11 -2.48 3.22 20.80
CA VAL A 11 -3.77 2.69 21.21
C VAL A 11 -4.71 2.52 20.02
N TYR A 12 -5.65 1.59 20.14
CA TYR A 12 -6.65 1.26 19.11
C TYR A 12 -8.06 1.38 19.69
N PRO A 13 -8.53 2.60 20.00
CA PRO A 13 -9.87 2.78 20.54
C PRO A 13 -10.93 2.41 19.51
N THR A 14 -11.97 1.70 19.98
CA THR A 14 -13.16 1.43 19.17
C THR A 14 -13.97 2.71 19.02
N ILE A 15 -14.40 2.99 17.80
CA ILE A 15 -15.33 4.09 17.49
C ILE A 15 -16.62 3.48 16.97
N ASP A 16 -17.73 3.85 17.62
CA ASP A 16 -19.08 3.50 17.19
C ASP A 16 -19.73 4.69 16.49
N ILE A 17 -20.16 4.49 15.25
CA ILE A 17 -20.92 5.48 14.48
C ILE A 17 -22.36 4.99 14.39
N THR A 18 -23.28 5.65 15.09
CA THR A 18 -24.70 5.31 15.08
C THR A 18 -25.48 6.33 14.28
N THR A 19 -26.26 5.87 13.29
CA THR A 19 -27.21 6.73 12.57
C THR A 19 -28.47 6.91 13.41
N THR A 20 -28.99 8.12 13.47
CA THR A 20 -30.25 8.42 14.19
C THR A 20 -31.49 8.29 13.31
N SER A 21 -31.32 8.03 12.03
CA SER A 21 -32.39 7.84 11.03
C SER A 21 -32.45 6.40 10.50
N ASN A 22 -33.61 6.00 9.97
CA ASN A 22 -33.83 4.68 9.33
C ASN A 22 -33.53 3.47 10.24
N GLY A 23 -33.92 3.47 11.50
CA GLY A 23 -33.83 2.32 12.39
C GLY A 23 -32.51 2.18 13.14
N GLY A 24 -31.66 3.20 13.14
CA GLY A 24 -30.48 3.27 14.00
C GLY A 24 -29.46 2.16 13.70
N GLN A 25 -28.71 2.27 12.64
CA GLN A 25 -27.61 1.34 12.36
C GLN A 25 -26.33 1.83 13.04
N THR A 26 -25.64 0.93 13.74
CA THR A 26 -24.31 1.19 14.30
C THR A 26 -23.26 0.45 13.50
N VAL A 27 -22.24 1.18 13.05
CA VAL A 27 -21.01 0.62 12.47
C VAL A 27 -19.88 0.93 13.44
N ASN A 28 -19.12 -0.07 13.80
CA ASN A 28 -17.95 0.10 14.67
C ASN A 28 -16.65 -0.15 13.90
N GLY A 29 -15.57 0.42 14.39
CA GLY A 29 -14.23 0.24 13.87
C GLY A 29 -13.19 0.71 14.89
N GLU A 30 -11.96 0.30 14.69
CA GLU A 30 -10.83 0.74 15.49
C GLU A 30 -10.03 1.81 14.75
N ILE A 31 -9.61 2.85 15.45
CA ILE A 31 -8.74 3.90 14.92
C ILE A 31 -7.35 3.75 15.55
N TYR A 32 -6.30 3.82 14.73
CA TYR A 32 -4.94 3.92 15.22
C TYR A 32 -4.68 5.33 15.76
N VAL A 33 -4.20 5.41 17.00
CA VAL A 33 -3.70 6.64 17.60
C VAL A 33 -2.25 6.37 18.03
N PRO A 34 -1.26 7.05 17.43
CA PRO A 34 0.14 6.84 17.77
C PRO A 34 0.42 7.17 19.24
N GLU A 35 1.51 6.64 19.77
CA GLU A 35 2.02 7.07 21.08
C GLU A 35 2.44 8.55 21.07
N ASP A 36 2.47 9.16 22.24
CA ASP A 36 3.04 10.50 22.40
C ASP A 36 4.56 10.42 22.19
N ALA A 37 5.09 11.22 21.28
CA ALA A 37 6.46 11.13 20.77
C ALA A 37 6.74 9.80 20.03
N GLU A 38 6.01 9.58 18.94
CA GLU A 38 6.18 8.43 18.04
C GLU A 38 7.66 8.22 17.63
N PRO A 39 8.24 7.02 17.88
CA PRO A 39 9.66 6.79 17.62
C PRO A 39 9.90 6.46 16.14
N PHE A 40 10.83 7.17 15.53
CA PHE A 40 11.38 6.84 14.22
C PHE A 40 12.82 6.34 14.38
N THR A 41 13.10 5.15 13.86
CA THR A 41 14.47 4.61 13.86
C THR A 41 14.94 4.31 12.46
N TYR A 42 16.24 4.37 12.25
CA TYR A 42 16.87 4.22 10.94
C TYR A 42 18.08 3.29 11.06
N ASP A 43 18.44 2.65 9.95
CA ASP A 43 19.71 1.94 9.82
C ASP A 43 20.87 2.90 9.50
N ASP A 44 22.08 2.35 9.35
CA ASP A 44 23.28 3.14 9.06
C ASP A 44 23.26 3.78 7.65
N ASP A 45 22.45 3.25 6.74
CA ASP A 45 22.26 3.78 5.40
C ASP A 45 21.14 4.83 5.32
N GLY A 46 20.45 5.08 6.44
CA GLY A 46 19.36 6.04 6.56
C GLY A 46 17.99 5.49 6.17
N ASN A 47 17.84 4.18 5.98
CA ASN A 47 16.55 3.58 5.72
C ASN A 47 15.71 3.51 7.01
N LEU A 48 14.42 3.82 6.90
CA LEU A 48 13.49 3.76 8.03
C LEU A 48 13.30 2.31 8.50
N LEU A 49 13.59 2.03 9.78
CA LEU A 49 13.39 0.72 10.40
C LEU A 49 12.04 0.60 11.11
N THR A 50 11.57 1.69 11.74
CA THR A 50 10.25 1.75 12.36
C THR A 50 9.73 3.19 12.41
N ASP A 51 8.41 3.34 12.32
CA ASP A 51 7.67 4.59 12.47
C ASP A 51 6.64 4.54 13.61
N GLY A 52 6.82 3.63 14.55
CA GLY A 52 5.85 3.43 15.65
C GLY A 52 4.61 2.61 15.25
N ARG A 53 4.35 2.37 13.98
CA ARG A 53 3.25 1.54 13.47
C ARG A 53 3.74 0.32 12.70
N TRP A 54 4.84 0.48 11.97
CA TRP A 54 5.41 -0.52 11.07
C TRP A 54 6.88 -0.77 11.37
N HIS A 55 7.30 -2.02 11.18
CA HIS A 55 8.70 -2.38 11.00
C HIS A 55 8.98 -2.57 9.52
N TYR A 56 10.15 -2.13 9.08
CA TYR A 56 10.61 -2.15 7.70
C TYR A 56 11.89 -2.97 7.58
N THR A 57 12.02 -3.74 6.53
CA THR A 57 13.23 -4.52 6.20
C THR A 57 13.68 -4.18 4.79
N TRP A 58 14.94 -3.91 4.64
CA TRP A 58 15.57 -3.48 3.41
C TRP A 58 16.61 -4.49 2.95
N ASP A 59 16.86 -4.55 1.65
CA ASP A 59 18.00 -5.29 1.09
C ASP A 59 19.25 -4.42 0.98
N ALA A 60 20.37 -5.02 0.54
CA ALA A 60 21.64 -4.32 0.40
C ALA A 60 21.67 -3.25 -0.71
N GLU A 61 20.59 -3.12 -1.49
CA GLU A 61 20.40 -2.09 -2.50
C GLU A 61 19.40 -1.01 -2.04
N ASN A 62 19.10 -0.97 -0.73
CA ASN A 62 18.16 -0.03 -0.09
C ASN A 62 16.73 -0.13 -0.69
N ARG A 63 16.29 -1.35 -1.08
CA ARG A 63 14.93 -1.61 -1.52
C ARG A 63 14.13 -2.27 -0.39
N LEU A 64 12.92 -1.79 -0.16
CA LEU A 64 12.03 -2.32 0.86
C LEU A 64 11.58 -3.75 0.50
N THR A 65 12.04 -4.77 1.24
CA THR A 65 11.69 -6.18 0.99
C THR A 65 10.53 -6.67 1.84
N GLN A 66 10.35 -6.11 3.02
CA GLN A 66 9.24 -6.46 3.92
C GLN A 66 8.82 -5.25 4.76
N MET A 67 7.54 -5.20 5.09
CA MET A 67 7.04 -4.39 6.20
C MET A 67 5.97 -5.17 6.96
N HIS A 68 5.91 -4.99 8.28
CA HIS A 68 4.89 -5.61 9.12
C HIS A 68 4.50 -4.71 10.28
N THR A 69 3.27 -4.86 10.77
CA THR A 69 2.78 -4.10 11.92
C THR A 69 3.58 -4.44 13.19
N ILE A 70 3.75 -3.45 14.07
CA ILE A 70 4.39 -3.63 15.39
C ILE A 70 3.55 -4.55 16.29
N ALA A 71 4.13 -4.99 17.40
CA ALA A 71 3.42 -5.74 18.42
C ALA A 71 2.31 -4.90 19.09
N GLY A 72 1.22 -5.56 19.50
CA GLY A 72 0.09 -4.89 20.17
C GLY A 72 -1.00 -4.36 19.23
N VAL A 73 -0.80 -4.46 17.92
CA VAL A 73 -1.86 -4.21 16.94
C VAL A 73 -2.98 -5.26 17.11
N PRO A 74 -4.27 -4.89 17.07
CA PRO A 74 -5.36 -5.87 17.05
C PRO A 74 -5.19 -6.89 15.93
N LEU A 75 -5.44 -8.17 16.20
CA LEU A 75 -5.19 -9.27 15.27
C LEU A 75 -5.81 -9.04 13.89
N VAL A 76 -7.02 -8.45 13.84
CA VAL A 76 -7.72 -8.13 12.59
C VAL A 76 -7.03 -7.04 11.77
N ALA A 77 -6.18 -6.23 12.41
CA ALA A 77 -5.41 -5.15 11.78
C ALA A 77 -3.94 -5.54 11.54
N GLU A 78 -3.49 -6.70 12.04
CA GLU A 78 -2.14 -7.18 11.72
C GLU A 78 -1.97 -7.37 10.22
N ARG A 79 -0.82 -6.97 9.71
CA ARG A 79 -0.43 -7.14 8.30
C ARG A 79 1.06 -7.36 8.20
N ARG A 80 1.43 -8.22 7.25
CA ARG A 80 2.78 -8.32 6.73
C ARG A 80 2.72 -8.20 5.22
N LEU A 81 3.58 -7.37 4.65
CA LEU A 81 3.74 -7.17 3.23
C LEU A 81 5.14 -7.60 2.82
N GLU A 82 5.26 -8.29 1.69
CA GLU A 82 6.52 -8.71 1.11
C GLU A 82 6.62 -8.19 -0.32
N PHE A 83 7.82 -7.75 -0.71
CA PHE A 83 8.08 -7.14 -2.00
C PHE A 83 9.24 -7.83 -2.70
N GLU A 84 9.11 -8.04 -4.00
CA GLU A 84 10.15 -8.58 -4.86
C GLU A 84 10.45 -7.59 -5.99
N TYR A 85 11.72 -7.56 -6.40
CA TYR A 85 12.21 -6.63 -7.42
C TYR A 85 12.96 -7.38 -8.51
N ASP A 86 12.94 -6.83 -9.72
CA ASP A 86 13.79 -7.32 -10.80
C ASP A 86 15.22 -6.74 -10.70
N HIS A 87 16.06 -7.14 -11.66
CA HIS A 87 17.46 -6.70 -11.74
C HIS A 87 17.62 -5.19 -12.03
N GLN A 88 16.55 -4.49 -12.40
CA GLN A 88 16.55 -3.05 -12.61
C GLN A 88 15.99 -2.28 -11.39
N GLY A 89 15.64 -2.98 -10.31
CA GLY A 89 15.06 -2.38 -9.12
C GLY A 89 13.56 -2.05 -9.24
N ARG A 90 12.86 -2.52 -10.29
CA ARG A 90 11.42 -2.33 -10.42
C ARG A 90 10.69 -3.40 -9.62
N ARG A 91 9.67 -3.00 -8.85
CA ARG A 91 8.87 -3.94 -8.05
C ARG A 91 8.04 -4.85 -8.95
N ILE A 92 8.28 -6.16 -8.90
CA ILE A 92 7.57 -7.15 -9.70
C ILE A 92 6.50 -7.92 -8.92
N SER A 93 6.55 -7.89 -7.57
CA SER A 93 5.58 -8.58 -6.71
C SER A 93 5.34 -7.81 -5.42
N LYS A 94 4.09 -7.85 -4.94
CA LYS A 94 3.66 -7.45 -3.60
C LYS A 94 2.72 -8.51 -3.07
N LYS A 95 3.08 -9.16 -1.94
CA LYS A 95 2.24 -10.12 -1.23
C LYS A 95 1.74 -9.51 0.07
N ILE A 96 0.52 -9.83 0.46
CA ILE A 96 -0.12 -9.34 1.69
C ILE A 96 -0.55 -10.55 2.51
N PHE A 97 -0.18 -10.55 3.78
CA PHE A 97 -0.54 -11.57 4.77
C PHE A 97 -1.39 -10.93 5.87
N ASP A 98 -2.33 -11.69 6.42
CA ASP A 98 -3.25 -11.25 7.46
C ASP A 98 -2.64 -11.23 8.87
N GLN A 99 -1.43 -11.78 9.05
CA GLN A 99 -0.70 -11.77 10.31
C GLN A 99 0.81 -11.58 10.09
N VAL A 100 1.48 -11.11 11.13
CA VAL A 100 2.94 -10.89 11.13
C VAL A 100 3.69 -12.22 11.02
N SER A 101 3.23 -13.26 11.73
CA SER A 101 3.85 -14.61 11.73
C SER A 101 2.79 -15.67 11.53
N GLY A 102 3.06 -16.63 10.63
CA GLY A 102 2.17 -17.77 10.38
C GLY A 102 0.84 -17.43 9.68
N GLY A 103 0.66 -16.18 9.27
CA GLY A 103 -0.56 -15.72 8.61
C GLY A 103 -0.76 -16.29 7.21
N SER A 104 -2.02 -16.27 6.77
CA SER A 104 -2.40 -16.65 5.42
C SER A 104 -2.13 -15.50 4.43
N GLN A 105 -1.69 -15.83 3.22
CA GLN A 105 -1.62 -14.85 2.14
C GLN A 105 -3.04 -14.47 1.70
N ILE A 106 -3.41 -13.21 1.91
CA ILE A 106 -4.74 -12.68 1.59
C ILE A 106 -4.77 -11.83 0.32
N GLY A 107 -3.60 -11.52 -0.23
CA GLY A 107 -3.50 -10.76 -1.47
C GLY A 107 -2.15 -10.92 -2.14
N GLU A 108 -2.15 -10.77 -3.47
CA GLU A 108 -0.94 -10.64 -4.27
C GLU A 108 -1.21 -9.73 -5.46
N SER A 109 -0.24 -8.89 -5.76
CA SER A 109 -0.18 -8.13 -7.00
C SER A 109 1.15 -8.42 -7.68
N ARG A 110 1.10 -8.69 -8.99
CA ARG A 110 2.26 -8.85 -9.86
C ARG A 110 2.27 -7.73 -10.87
N TYR A 111 3.44 -7.20 -11.17
CA TYR A 111 3.60 -6.01 -11.99
C TYR A 111 4.39 -6.33 -13.25
N ALA A 112 3.90 -5.86 -14.39
CA ALA A 112 4.59 -5.96 -15.67
C ALA A 112 4.92 -4.56 -16.21
N TYR A 113 6.10 -4.43 -16.81
CA TYR A 113 6.64 -3.16 -17.27
C TYR A 113 7.04 -3.22 -18.73
N ASP A 114 6.91 -2.06 -19.40
CA ASP A 114 7.60 -1.73 -20.64
C ASP A 114 8.60 -0.62 -20.35
N GLY A 115 9.90 -0.94 -20.37
CA GLY A 115 10.93 -0.05 -19.81
C GLY A 115 10.65 0.25 -18.34
N TRP A 116 10.44 1.52 -17.99
CA TRP A 116 10.08 1.96 -16.65
C TRP A 116 8.56 2.18 -16.47
N ASN A 117 7.79 2.09 -17.54
CA ASN A 117 6.34 2.27 -17.47
C ASN A 117 5.67 0.97 -16.98
N LEU A 118 4.94 1.06 -15.88
CA LEU A 118 4.06 -0.02 -15.43
C LEU A 118 2.91 -0.17 -16.45
N ILE A 119 2.80 -1.34 -17.10
CA ILE A 119 1.78 -1.58 -18.12
C ILE A 119 0.63 -2.46 -17.63
N ALA A 120 0.87 -3.31 -16.61
CA ALA A 120 -0.16 -4.18 -16.07
C ALA A 120 0.06 -4.52 -14.60
N GLU A 121 -1.04 -4.68 -13.87
CA GLU A 121 -1.11 -5.34 -12.57
C GLU A 121 -1.97 -6.59 -12.70
N LEU A 122 -1.47 -7.71 -12.19
CA LEU A 122 -2.13 -9.02 -12.21
C LEU A 122 -2.34 -9.51 -10.78
N ASP A 123 -3.32 -10.42 -10.59
CA ASP A 123 -3.50 -11.14 -9.34
C ASP A 123 -2.56 -12.36 -9.21
N SER A 124 -2.72 -13.14 -8.13
CA SER A 124 -1.95 -14.37 -7.86
C SER A 124 -2.13 -15.43 -8.94
N ALA A 125 -3.30 -15.50 -9.58
CA ALA A 125 -3.63 -16.42 -10.66
C ALA A 125 -3.20 -15.90 -12.04
N LYS A 126 -2.55 -14.72 -12.10
CA LYS A 126 -2.14 -13.99 -13.31
C LYS A 126 -3.30 -13.45 -14.14
N ASN A 127 -4.48 -13.26 -13.53
CA ASN A 127 -5.55 -12.52 -14.19
C ASN A 127 -5.23 -11.02 -14.14
N LEU A 128 -5.58 -10.33 -15.20
CA LEU A 128 -5.36 -8.88 -15.32
C LEU A 128 -6.33 -8.15 -14.38
N LYS A 129 -5.77 -7.32 -13.46
CA LYS A 129 -6.52 -6.42 -12.58
C LYS A 129 -6.60 -5.02 -13.17
N PHE A 130 -5.44 -4.48 -13.53
CA PHE A 130 -5.32 -3.14 -14.10
C PHE A 130 -4.41 -3.14 -15.31
N ARG A 131 -4.77 -2.33 -16.30
CA ARG A 131 -3.95 -2.04 -17.45
C ARG A 131 -3.70 -0.53 -17.54
N TYR A 132 -2.44 -0.16 -17.73
CA TYR A 132 -1.99 1.23 -17.80
C TYR A 132 -1.65 1.58 -19.23
N LEU A 133 -2.27 2.62 -19.76
CA LEU A 133 -2.08 3.10 -21.12
C LEU A 133 -1.20 4.36 -21.10
N TRP A 134 -0.08 4.29 -21.77
CA TRP A 134 0.92 5.34 -21.80
C TRP A 134 1.01 5.97 -23.18
N GLY A 135 1.17 7.31 -23.22
CA GLY A 135 1.55 8.11 -24.36
C GLY A 135 2.95 8.68 -24.19
N THR A 136 3.25 9.73 -24.90
CA THR A 136 4.49 10.49 -24.70
C THR A 136 4.44 11.29 -23.40
N ASP A 137 5.58 11.36 -22.70
CA ASP A 137 5.73 12.15 -21.50
C ASP A 137 6.02 13.64 -21.80
N LEU A 138 6.32 14.43 -20.78
CA LEU A 138 6.60 15.87 -20.92
C LEU A 138 7.79 16.19 -21.83
N SER A 139 8.67 15.22 -22.13
CA SER A 139 9.76 15.40 -23.10
C SER A 139 9.34 15.21 -24.55
N GLY A 140 8.09 14.80 -24.80
CA GLY A 140 7.60 14.41 -26.12
C GLY A 140 8.06 13.02 -26.58
N SER A 141 8.67 12.23 -25.69
CA SER A 141 9.04 10.84 -25.90
C SER A 141 8.33 9.90 -24.92
N PHE A 142 8.48 8.57 -25.06
CA PHE A 142 7.82 7.65 -24.14
C PHE A 142 8.42 7.64 -22.72
N GLN A 143 9.70 7.98 -22.55
CA GLN A 143 10.40 7.88 -21.27
C GLN A 143 11.51 8.93 -21.05
N GLY A 144 11.61 9.96 -21.87
CA GLY A 144 12.69 10.96 -21.75
C GLY A 144 12.59 11.80 -20.49
N ALA A 145 11.38 11.99 -19.95
CA ALA A 145 11.11 12.61 -18.66
C ALA A 145 10.68 11.56 -17.60
N GLY A 146 11.10 10.30 -17.75
CA GLY A 146 10.75 9.23 -16.83
C GLY A 146 9.26 8.84 -16.83
N GLY A 147 8.54 9.11 -17.93
CA GLY A 147 7.11 8.83 -18.05
C GLY A 147 6.20 9.88 -17.40
N VAL A 148 6.76 10.96 -16.84
CA VAL A 148 5.97 12.02 -16.17
C VAL A 148 5.02 12.68 -17.15
N GLY A 149 3.72 12.70 -16.81
CA GLY A 149 2.66 13.22 -17.68
C GLY A 149 2.24 12.27 -18.82
N GLY A 150 2.86 11.09 -18.94
CA GLY A 150 2.61 10.16 -20.04
C GLY A 150 1.50 9.14 -19.80
N LEU A 151 1.03 8.94 -18.57
CA LEU A 151 -0.08 8.03 -18.29
C LEU A 151 -1.40 8.62 -18.79
N ILE A 152 -2.04 7.99 -19.76
CA ILE A 152 -3.27 8.48 -20.39
C ILE A 152 -4.51 7.93 -19.70
N ALA A 153 -4.52 6.63 -19.42
CA ALA A 153 -5.67 5.97 -18.82
C ALA A 153 -5.29 4.72 -18.02
N VAL A 154 -6.16 4.36 -17.10
CA VAL A 154 -6.13 3.10 -16.37
C VAL A 154 -7.42 2.35 -16.67
N VAL A 155 -7.30 1.10 -17.13
CA VAL A 155 -8.44 0.20 -17.33
C VAL A 155 -8.53 -0.73 -16.13
N ASP A 156 -9.63 -0.65 -15.40
CA ASP A 156 -9.96 -1.52 -14.27
C ASP A 156 -10.71 -2.77 -14.76
N HIS A 157 -10.06 -3.92 -14.69
CA HIS A 157 -10.63 -5.22 -15.03
C HIS A 157 -11.25 -5.94 -13.82
N THR A 158 -11.20 -5.35 -12.64
CA THR A 158 -11.89 -5.89 -11.46
C THR A 158 -13.39 -5.55 -11.49
N ALA A 159 -13.76 -4.51 -12.22
CA ALA A 159 -15.13 -4.16 -12.52
C ALA A 159 -15.71 -5.04 -13.67
N SER A 160 -17.03 -5.21 -13.71
CA SER A 160 -17.71 -5.95 -14.76
C SER A 160 -18.94 -5.16 -15.27
N PRO A 161 -18.92 -4.62 -16.49
CA PRO A 161 -17.80 -4.63 -17.46
C PRO A 161 -16.56 -3.84 -16.96
N ALA A 162 -15.40 -4.06 -17.60
CA ALA A 162 -14.19 -3.31 -17.27
C ALA A 162 -14.40 -1.80 -17.48
N GLU A 163 -13.86 -1.00 -16.58
CA GLU A 163 -14.01 0.46 -16.58
C GLU A 163 -12.71 1.16 -16.99
N THR A 164 -12.84 2.26 -17.73
CA THR A 164 -11.69 3.08 -18.14
C THR A 164 -11.71 4.41 -17.44
N HIS A 165 -10.63 4.72 -16.73
CA HIS A 165 -10.42 5.97 -16.03
C HIS A 165 -9.33 6.78 -16.74
N TYR A 166 -9.67 7.96 -17.23
CA TYR A 166 -8.72 8.87 -17.88
C TYR A 166 -7.98 9.69 -16.83
N VAL A 167 -6.68 9.88 -17.05
CA VAL A 167 -5.82 10.68 -16.17
C VAL A 167 -5.82 12.12 -16.67
N ALA A 168 -6.11 13.06 -15.77
CA ALA A 168 -5.94 14.49 -16.00
C ALA A 168 -4.72 14.98 -15.20
N TYR A 169 -3.94 15.87 -15.81
CA TYR A 169 -2.80 16.54 -15.18
C TYR A 169 -3.12 18.03 -15.04
N ASP A 170 -2.79 18.59 -13.88
CA ASP A 170 -2.93 20.03 -13.58
C ASP A 170 -1.73 20.84 -14.10
#